data_1f2755b384fb22c7fc5de121cf80217e
#
_entry.id   1f2755b384fb22c7fc5de121cf80217e
#
_cell.length_a   1.000
_cell.length_b   1.000
_cell.length_c   1.000
_cell.angle_alpha   90.00
_cell.angle_beta   90.00
_cell.angle_gamma   90.00
#
_symmetry.space_group_name_H-M   'P 1'
#
loop_
_entity.id
_entity.type
_entity.pdbx_description
1 polymer ?
#
loop_
_entity_poly.entity_id
_entity_poly.type
_entity_poly.pdbx_seq_one_letter_code
_entity_poly.pdbx_strand_id
1 'polypeptide(L)'
;MSDGAVKERAAGVRTATAVEAVCLAFNENPAPVEAAVVAAITAAASRVNRYPFEDEPRVMRRLAEHFDCPEANLMLVRGIDECFDRLCEAFPGMRQVSAWPGFDGYRGRIGVYGLPHFELGLTESLQLDPADLARLTREDFVTLASPSNPTSLLLGEDELATLRACAGKLLIDETYVDYSTRRRQRPAFGEHEYVFRSFSKSYGLAGLRLGVLFGPAEAIASMKRRQWFSNVGTLELNALAAVLDHDQARDAHVASILAERARVSEALRALGYRVVPSEANFVLVANPAGARTLAWLAGQGVQVKDAAQFGLAGHLRVSIGLAHENDRLLAALGSFPEAAGFSESVSIQGEFHD
;
A
#
# COMPACT_ATOMS: atom_id res chain seq x y z
N MET A 1 -16.60 12.03 -21.53
CA MET A 1 -15.28 12.55 -21.12
C MET A 1 -14.88 11.71 -19.91
N SER A 2 -13.87 10.95 -19.89
CA SER A 2 -12.57 10.91 -20.54
C SER A 2 -12.02 9.48 -20.59
N ASP A 3 -11.84 8.99 -21.81
CA ASP A 3 -11.20 7.69 -22.10
C ASP A 3 -9.64 7.79 -22.04
N GLY A 4 -9.12 8.98 -21.72
CA GLY A 4 -7.68 9.27 -21.69
C GLY A 4 -6.94 8.84 -20.42
N ALA A 5 -7.58 8.92 -19.27
CA ALA A 5 -6.90 8.72 -17.98
C ALA A 5 -6.56 7.24 -17.65
N VAL A 6 -7.23 6.28 -18.29
CA VAL A 6 -6.97 4.84 -18.08
C VAL A 6 -5.77 4.36 -18.92
N LYS A 7 -5.51 5.00 -20.07
CA LYS A 7 -4.42 4.57 -20.98
C LYS A 7 -3.03 5.07 -20.59
N GLU A 8 -2.92 6.19 -19.87
CA GLU A 8 -1.61 6.68 -19.41
C GLU A 8 -1.00 5.89 -18.24
N ARG A 9 -1.80 5.10 -17.51
CA ARG A 9 -1.30 4.24 -16.44
C ARG A 9 -0.48 3.02 -16.94
N ALA A 10 -0.57 2.66 -18.22
CA ALA A 10 0.05 1.46 -18.79
C ALA A 10 1.29 1.72 -19.67
N ALA A 11 1.70 2.96 -19.88
CA ALA A 11 2.79 3.31 -20.79
C ALA A 11 4.18 3.31 -20.11
N GLY A 12 4.52 2.19 -19.47
CA GLY A 12 5.88 1.85 -19.07
C GLY A 12 6.30 0.51 -19.65
N VAL A 13 6.05 0.30 -20.96
CA VAL A 13 6.52 -0.92 -21.63
C VAL A 13 8.05 -0.85 -21.73
N ARG A 14 8.71 -1.79 -21.07
CA ARG A 14 10.15 -2.02 -21.14
C ARG A 14 10.57 -2.25 -22.59
N THR A 15 11.19 -1.29 -23.25
CA THR A 15 11.95 -1.49 -24.48
C THR A 15 13.38 -1.88 -24.11
N ALA A 16 13.78 -3.09 -24.47
CA ALA A 16 15.10 -3.62 -24.24
C ALA A 16 16.12 -2.93 -25.18
N THR A 17 17.00 -2.11 -24.62
CA THR A 17 18.41 -1.85 -24.96
C THR A 17 18.91 -0.60 -24.23
N ALA A 18 19.12 -0.70 -22.95
CA ALA A 18 19.92 0.20 -22.13
C ALA A 18 20.14 -0.48 -20.78
N VAL A 19 21.14 -0.12 -20.06
CA VAL A 19 21.38 -0.47 -18.66
C VAL A 19 20.05 -0.80 -17.98
N GLU A 20 19.91 -2.01 -17.43
CA GLU A 20 18.65 -2.51 -16.84
C GLU A 20 18.06 -1.45 -15.90
N ALA A 21 16.90 -0.89 -16.27
CA ALA A 21 16.34 0.23 -15.56
C ALA A 21 15.86 -0.22 -14.17
N VAL A 22 16.26 0.50 -13.12
CA VAL A 22 15.82 0.28 -11.75
C VAL A 22 14.47 0.95 -11.55
N CYS A 23 13.46 0.18 -11.12
CA CYS A 23 12.11 0.69 -10.87
C CYS A 23 11.81 0.73 -9.37
N LEU A 24 11.90 1.92 -8.77
CA LEU A 24 11.58 2.21 -7.37
C LEU A 24 10.30 3.03 -7.25
N ALA A 25 9.29 2.77 -8.10
CA ALA A 25 8.09 3.60 -8.23
C ALA A 25 6.81 2.96 -7.67
N PHE A 26 6.73 1.62 -7.51
CA PHE A 26 5.47 0.92 -7.25
C PHE A 26 5.39 0.21 -5.90
N ASN A 27 6.39 0.37 -5.04
CA ASN A 27 6.46 -0.28 -3.73
C ASN A 27 6.32 -1.81 -3.86
N GLU A 28 6.89 -2.37 -4.92
CA GLU A 28 6.94 -3.83 -5.15
C GLU A 28 7.99 -4.47 -4.26
N ASN A 29 7.86 -5.76 -4.05
CA ASN A 29 8.91 -6.57 -3.45
C ASN A 29 10.00 -6.81 -4.49
N PRO A 30 11.25 -6.35 -4.28
CA PRO A 30 12.31 -6.50 -5.28
C PRO A 30 12.94 -7.89 -5.28
N ALA A 31 12.66 -8.73 -4.27
CA ALA A 31 13.21 -10.07 -4.18
C ALA A 31 12.59 -11.00 -5.25
N PRO A 32 13.34 -11.98 -5.74
CA PRO A 32 12.78 -13.05 -6.58
C PRO A 32 11.63 -13.78 -5.86
N VAL A 33 10.64 -14.22 -6.64
CA VAL A 33 9.56 -15.05 -6.10
C VAL A 33 10.14 -16.36 -5.56
N GLU A 34 9.70 -16.76 -4.36
CA GLU A 34 10.13 -17.99 -3.70
C GLU A 34 9.91 -19.23 -4.60
N ALA A 35 10.90 -20.10 -4.67
CA ALA A 35 10.86 -21.30 -5.53
C ALA A 35 9.65 -22.21 -5.22
N ALA A 36 9.24 -22.28 -3.94
CA ALA A 36 8.06 -23.03 -3.53
C ALA A 36 6.76 -22.44 -4.11
N VAL A 37 6.65 -21.11 -4.20
CA VAL A 37 5.50 -20.44 -4.82
C VAL A 37 5.46 -20.73 -6.32
N VAL A 38 6.61 -20.65 -7.01
CA VAL A 38 6.72 -20.98 -8.43
C VAL A 38 6.31 -22.45 -8.67
N ALA A 39 6.80 -23.38 -7.85
CA ALA A 39 6.46 -24.80 -7.93
C ALA A 39 4.95 -25.03 -7.70
N ALA A 40 4.34 -24.37 -6.73
CA ALA A 40 2.91 -24.48 -6.44
C ALA A 40 2.05 -24.00 -7.61
N ILE A 41 2.38 -22.85 -8.21
CA ILE A 41 1.70 -22.32 -9.40
C ILE A 41 1.84 -23.31 -10.58
N THR A 42 3.05 -23.82 -10.82
CA THR A 42 3.33 -24.76 -11.91
C THR A 42 2.53 -26.05 -11.73
N ALA A 43 2.49 -26.62 -10.54
CA ALA A 43 1.70 -27.81 -10.24
C ALA A 43 0.17 -27.58 -10.42
N ALA A 44 -0.30 -26.40 -10.02
CA ALA A 44 -1.71 -26.03 -10.15
C ALA A 44 -2.13 -25.76 -11.60
N ALA A 45 -1.21 -25.42 -12.51
CA ALA A 45 -1.50 -25.08 -13.90
C ALA A 45 -2.23 -26.20 -14.67
N SER A 46 -1.99 -27.46 -14.32
CA SER A 46 -2.67 -28.61 -14.95
C SER A 46 -4.15 -28.72 -14.59
N ARG A 47 -4.64 -27.94 -13.60
CA ARG A 47 -6.03 -27.99 -13.07
C ARG A 47 -6.86 -26.74 -13.35
N VAL A 48 -6.34 -25.79 -14.13
CA VAL A 48 -7.01 -24.50 -14.41
C VAL A 48 -8.34 -24.64 -15.16
N ASN A 49 -8.61 -25.81 -15.74
CA ASN A 49 -9.89 -26.14 -16.37
C ASN A 49 -10.98 -26.58 -15.37
N ARG A 50 -10.70 -26.54 -14.08
CA ARG A 50 -11.63 -26.89 -12.99
C ARG A 50 -11.80 -25.71 -12.04
N TYR A 51 -13.01 -25.57 -11.47
CA TYR A 51 -13.27 -24.62 -10.39
C TYR A 51 -12.52 -25.01 -9.12
N PRO A 52 -12.03 -24.04 -8.32
CA PRO A 52 -11.20 -24.28 -7.13
C PRO A 52 -11.99 -24.64 -5.88
N PHE A 53 -13.00 -25.51 -5.99
CA PHE A 53 -13.89 -25.85 -4.88
C PHE A 53 -13.20 -26.47 -3.66
N GLU A 54 -12.08 -27.15 -3.87
CA GLU A 54 -11.29 -27.75 -2.80
C GLU A 54 -10.17 -26.81 -2.31
N ASP A 55 -9.62 -26.01 -3.22
CA ASP A 55 -8.50 -25.12 -2.93
C ASP A 55 -8.94 -23.96 -2.01
N GLU A 56 -10.08 -23.31 -2.28
CA GLU A 56 -10.52 -22.14 -1.52
C GLU A 56 -10.80 -22.45 -0.05
N PRO A 57 -11.58 -23.49 0.34
CA PRO A 57 -11.80 -23.81 1.76
C PRO A 57 -10.49 -24.16 2.50
N ARG A 58 -9.55 -24.81 1.80
CA ARG A 58 -8.25 -25.15 2.35
C ARG A 58 -7.43 -23.87 2.66
N VAL A 59 -7.42 -22.93 1.71
CA VAL A 59 -6.69 -21.66 1.87
C VAL A 59 -7.35 -20.79 2.93
N MET A 60 -8.68 -20.77 3.00
CA MET A 60 -9.41 -19.99 4.01
C MET A 60 -9.08 -20.45 5.44
N ARG A 61 -9.04 -21.76 5.70
CA ARG A 61 -8.60 -22.29 7.00
C ARG A 61 -7.17 -21.89 7.34
N ARG A 62 -6.25 -21.97 6.37
CA ARG A 62 -4.85 -21.55 6.58
C ARG A 62 -4.71 -20.06 6.86
N LEU A 63 -5.50 -19.23 6.20
CA LEU A 63 -5.54 -17.80 6.51
C LEU A 63 -6.05 -17.52 7.93
N ALA A 64 -7.08 -18.25 8.35
CA ALA A 64 -7.61 -18.14 9.72
C ALA A 64 -6.55 -18.50 10.76
N GLU A 65 -5.82 -19.59 10.53
CA GLU A 65 -4.70 -20.03 11.37
C GLU A 65 -3.55 -19.01 11.34
N HIS A 66 -3.13 -18.58 10.14
CA HIS A 66 -2.02 -17.66 9.95
C HIS A 66 -2.25 -16.31 10.64
N PHE A 67 -3.47 -15.77 10.57
CA PHE A 67 -3.80 -14.47 11.17
C PHE A 67 -4.37 -14.59 12.59
N ASP A 68 -4.44 -15.77 13.17
CA ASP A 68 -5.10 -16.03 14.47
C ASP A 68 -6.49 -15.36 14.52
N CYS A 69 -7.31 -15.59 13.48
CA CYS A 69 -8.59 -14.94 13.30
C CYS A 69 -9.62 -15.97 12.81
N PRO A 70 -10.85 -16.03 13.39
CA PRO A 70 -11.86 -16.98 12.94
C PRO A 70 -12.17 -16.81 11.46
N GLU A 71 -12.36 -17.90 10.72
CA GLU A 71 -12.68 -17.90 9.29
C GLU A 71 -13.93 -17.07 8.96
N ALA A 72 -14.89 -17.00 9.91
CA ALA A 72 -16.09 -16.18 9.77
C ALA A 72 -15.79 -14.66 9.67
N ASN A 73 -14.63 -14.22 10.14
CA ASN A 73 -14.24 -12.83 10.19
C ASN A 73 -13.34 -12.39 9.03
N LEU A 74 -13.06 -13.24 8.05
CA LEU A 74 -12.18 -12.93 6.93
C LEU A 74 -12.79 -13.30 5.58
N MET A 75 -12.43 -12.55 4.54
CA MET A 75 -12.85 -12.76 3.16
C MET A 75 -11.67 -12.49 2.23
N LEU A 76 -11.38 -13.44 1.32
CA LEU A 76 -10.42 -13.21 0.23
C LEU A 76 -10.99 -12.18 -0.75
N VAL A 77 -10.13 -11.26 -1.19
CA VAL A 77 -10.47 -10.21 -2.16
C VAL A 77 -9.31 -10.00 -3.14
N ARG A 78 -9.61 -9.49 -4.33
CA ARG A 78 -8.62 -9.18 -5.37
C ARG A 78 -8.02 -7.79 -5.15
N GLY A 79 -7.22 -7.65 -4.09
CA GLY A 79 -6.60 -6.41 -3.68
C GLY A 79 -7.56 -5.43 -3.02
N ILE A 80 -7.04 -4.23 -2.73
CA ILE A 80 -7.80 -3.17 -2.06
C ILE A 80 -8.95 -2.65 -2.91
N ASP A 81 -8.84 -2.72 -4.24
CA ASP A 81 -9.89 -2.26 -5.15
C ASP A 81 -11.19 -3.05 -4.93
N GLU A 82 -11.13 -4.39 -4.98
CA GLU A 82 -12.31 -5.21 -4.71
C GLU A 82 -12.77 -5.09 -3.25
N CYS A 83 -11.83 -5.00 -2.30
CA CYS A 83 -12.17 -4.78 -0.90
C CYS A 83 -13.06 -3.53 -0.75
N PHE A 84 -12.66 -2.42 -1.36
CA PHE A 84 -13.39 -1.18 -1.35
C PHE A 84 -14.78 -1.33 -2.01
N ASP A 85 -14.85 -1.98 -3.18
CA ASP A 85 -16.10 -2.23 -3.88
C ASP A 85 -17.09 -3.01 -3.01
N ARG A 86 -16.64 -4.10 -2.37
CA ARG A 86 -17.48 -4.91 -1.47
C ARG A 86 -18.03 -4.12 -0.29
N LEU A 87 -17.23 -3.22 0.25
CA LEU A 87 -17.67 -2.37 1.36
C LEU A 87 -18.66 -1.29 0.90
N CYS A 88 -18.43 -0.66 -0.26
CA CYS A 88 -19.39 0.27 -0.85
C CYS A 88 -20.74 -0.40 -1.15
N GLU A 89 -20.73 -1.64 -1.67
CA GLU A 89 -21.94 -2.44 -1.91
C GLU A 89 -22.64 -2.85 -0.61
N ALA A 90 -21.88 -3.09 0.45
CA ALA A 90 -22.43 -3.51 1.75
C ALA A 90 -23.07 -2.35 2.51
N PHE A 91 -22.58 -1.13 2.32
CA PHE A 91 -23.00 0.07 3.04
C PHE A 91 -23.37 1.22 2.07
N PRO A 92 -24.42 1.00 1.25
CA PRO A 92 -24.85 1.99 0.27
C PRO A 92 -25.36 3.27 0.97
N GLY A 93 -25.06 4.42 0.36
CA GLY A 93 -25.55 5.71 0.83
C GLY A 93 -24.72 6.37 1.93
N MET A 94 -23.71 5.71 2.49
CA MET A 94 -22.76 6.35 3.41
C MET A 94 -21.86 7.33 2.65
N ARG A 95 -21.58 8.49 3.26
CA ARG A 95 -20.61 9.43 2.73
C ARG A 95 -19.21 8.81 2.83
N GLN A 96 -18.52 8.73 1.71
CA GLN A 96 -17.16 8.19 1.66
C GLN A 96 -16.17 9.26 2.15
N VAL A 97 -15.22 8.85 2.98
CA VAL A 97 -14.18 9.74 3.51
C VAL A 97 -12.82 9.11 3.29
N SER A 98 -11.89 9.86 2.74
CA SER A 98 -10.47 9.46 2.61
C SER A 98 -9.57 10.66 2.87
N ALA A 99 -8.28 10.41 3.15
CA ALA A 99 -7.33 11.51 3.29
C ALA A 99 -6.85 12.02 1.92
N TRP A 100 -6.63 13.33 1.84
CA TRP A 100 -5.93 13.95 0.73
C TRP A 100 -5.06 15.11 1.23
N PRO A 101 -3.75 15.07 0.98
CA PRO A 101 -2.92 14.07 0.26
C PRO A 101 -3.07 12.63 0.74
N GLY A 102 -3.13 11.66 -0.19
CA GLY A 102 -3.38 10.27 0.13
C GLY A 102 -3.35 9.33 -1.08
N PHE A 103 -3.71 8.08 -0.87
CA PHE A 103 -3.75 7.10 -1.95
C PHE A 103 -4.89 7.42 -2.93
N ASP A 104 -4.52 7.75 -4.17
CA ASP A 104 -5.43 8.17 -5.25
C ASP A 104 -6.44 7.08 -5.66
N GLY A 105 -6.15 5.82 -5.35
CA GLY A 105 -7.03 4.69 -5.65
C GLY A 105 -8.40 4.79 -4.96
N TYR A 106 -8.47 5.22 -3.70
CA TYR A 106 -9.75 5.41 -2.99
C TYR A 106 -10.59 6.48 -3.69
N ARG A 107 -9.98 7.64 -3.91
CA ARG A 107 -10.60 8.78 -4.58
C ARG A 107 -11.13 8.42 -5.98
N GLY A 108 -10.32 7.69 -6.75
CA GLY A 108 -10.70 7.19 -8.06
C GLY A 108 -11.90 6.24 -8.01
N ARG A 109 -11.95 5.32 -7.04
CA ARG A 109 -13.08 4.38 -6.88
C ARG A 109 -14.34 5.09 -6.40
N ILE A 110 -14.25 6.01 -5.45
CA ILE A 110 -15.39 6.83 -5.00
C ILE A 110 -16.00 7.56 -6.20
N GLY A 111 -15.16 8.16 -7.06
CA GLY A 111 -15.60 8.83 -8.29
C GLY A 111 -16.32 7.92 -9.28
N VAL A 112 -15.87 6.67 -9.43
CA VAL A 112 -16.53 5.67 -10.29
C VAL A 112 -17.95 5.36 -9.80
N TYR A 113 -18.15 5.25 -8.48
CA TYR A 113 -19.48 5.00 -7.89
C TYR A 113 -20.36 6.25 -7.80
N GLY A 114 -19.80 7.45 -8.05
CA GLY A 114 -20.54 8.72 -7.91
C GLY A 114 -21.02 8.97 -6.48
N LEU A 115 -20.30 8.46 -5.47
CA LEU A 115 -20.68 8.58 -4.07
C LEU A 115 -20.31 9.96 -3.51
N PRO A 116 -21.08 10.49 -2.53
CA PRO A 116 -20.67 11.67 -1.78
C PRO A 116 -19.30 11.45 -1.15
N HIS A 117 -18.40 12.40 -1.33
CA HIS A 117 -17.01 12.30 -0.86
C HIS A 117 -16.62 13.49 0.00
N PHE A 118 -15.95 13.23 1.10
CA PHE A 118 -15.29 14.21 1.94
C PHE A 118 -13.82 13.84 2.10
N GLU A 119 -12.93 14.80 1.91
CA GLU A 119 -11.48 14.61 2.03
C GLU A 119 -11.00 15.20 3.35
N LEU A 120 -10.32 14.37 4.16
CA LEU A 120 -9.58 14.81 5.34
C LEU A 120 -8.25 15.41 4.88
N GLY A 121 -7.99 16.66 5.23
CA GLY A 121 -6.71 17.32 4.99
C GLY A 121 -5.61 16.76 5.90
N LEU A 122 -4.37 17.12 5.57
CA LEU A 122 -3.20 16.85 6.41
C LEU A 122 -2.63 18.16 6.94
N THR A 123 -2.13 18.12 8.17
CA THR A 123 -1.34 19.20 8.78
C THR A 123 0.04 19.29 8.12
N GLU A 124 0.83 20.30 8.49
CA GLU A 124 2.23 20.43 8.05
C GLU A 124 3.10 19.24 8.49
N SER A 125 2.76 18.59 9.61
CA SER A 125 3.41 17.37 10.09
C SER A 125 2.87 16.09 9.42
N LEU A 126 2.03 16.22 8.39
CA LEU A 126 1.43 15.11 7.63
C LEU A 126 0.51 14.20 8.45
N GLN A 127 0.01 14.68 9.59
CA GLN A 127 -1.05 14.03 10.37
C GLN A 127 -2.42 14.50 9.86
N LEU A 128 -3.50 13.79 10.18
CA LEU A 128 -4.86 14.21 9.83
C LEU A 128 -5.20 15.56 10.49
N ASP A 129 -5.87 16.45 9.74
CA ASP A 129 -6.30 17.72 10.26
C ASP A 129 -7.39 17.52 11.35
N PRO A 130 -7.15 17.96 12.60
CA PRO A 130 -8.13 17.84 13.67
C PRO A 130 -9.46 18.56 13.39
N ALA A 131 -9.44 19.66 12.62
CA ALA A 131 -10.63 20.37 12.22
C ALA A 131 -11.51 19.54 11.28
N ASP A 132 -10.92 18.77 10.38
CA ASP A 132 -11.63 17.85 9.51
C ASP A 132 -12.11 16.60 10.25
N LEU A 133 -11.29 16.06 11.18
CA LEU A 133 -11.71 14.95 12.05
C LEU A 133 -12.97 15.31 12.86
N ALA A 134 -13.08 16.55 13.34
CA ALA A 134 -14.26 17.04 14.08
C ALA A 134 -15.54 17.12 13.25
N ARG A 135 -15.46 17.01 11.91
CA ARG A 135 -16.61 17.03 10.98
C ARG A 135 -17.15 15.64 10.65
N LEU A 136 -16.50 14.59 11.16
CA LEU A 136 -16.95 13.21 10.97
C LEU A 136 -18.23 12.92 11.74
N THR A 137 -19.07 12.08 11.16
CA THR A 137 -20.35 11.65 11.72
C THR A 137 -20.55 10.15 11.58
N ARG A 138 -21.59 9.60 12.20
CA ARG A 138 -21.96 8.18 12.04
C ARG A 138 -22.50 7.80 10.65
N GLU A 139 -22.69 8.77 9.76
CA GLU A 139 -23.07 8.55 8.37
C GLU A 139 -21.84 8.37 7.45
N ASP A 140 -20.62 8.49 8.01
CA ASP A 140 -19.38 8.40 7.28
C ASP A 140 -18.79 7.00 7.26
N PHE A 141 -18.34 6.61 6.07
CA PHE A 141 -17.45 5.47 5.86
C PHE A 141 -16.05 5.99 5.57
N VAL A 142 -15.17 5.86 6.55
CA VAL A 142 -13.79 6.34 6.48
C VAL A 142 -12.86 5.23 6.00
N THR A 143 -12.06 5.49 4.96
CA THR A 143 -11.02 4.59 4.44
C THR A 143 -9.66 5.26 4.50
N LEU A 144 -8.75 4.71 5.30
CA LEU A 144 -7.40 5.24 5.49
C LEU A 144 -6.37 4.13 5.45
N ALA A 145 -5.18 4.41 4.89
CA ALA A 145 -4.04 3.51 4.97
C ALA A 145 -3.19 3.82 6.21
N SER A 146 -2.75 2.78 6.91
CA SER A 146 -1.82 2.88 8.05
C SER A 146 -0.86 1.69 8.06
N PRO A 147 0.41 1.86 7.63
CA PRO A 147 1.08 3.08 7.17
C PRO A 147 0.47 3.70 5.91
N SER A 148 0.43 5.03 5.88
CA SER A 148 -0.17 5.81 4.79
C SER A 148 0.68 5.76 3.51
N ASN A 149 0.04 5.89 2.38
CA ASN A 149 0.65 6.13 1.08
C ASN A 149 0.11 7.47 0.54
N PRO A 150 0.94 8.51 0.32
CA PRO A 150 2.41 8.46 0.16
C PRO A 150 3.23 8.86 1.39
N THR A 151 2.65 9.21 2.54
CA THR A 151 3.40 9.79 3.66
C THR A 151 4.27 8.78 4.39
N SER A 152 3.96 7.49 4.31
CA SER A 152 4.60 6.38 5.05
C SER A 152 4.40 6.40 6.57
N LEU A 153 3.59 7.32 7.10
CA LEU A 153 3.32 7.46 8.54
C LEU A 153 2.20 6.53 9.00
N LEU A 154 2.25 6.18 10.28
CA LEU A 154 1.14 5.52 10.97
C LEU A 154 0.10 6.55 11.41
N LEU A 155 -1.16 6.14 11.45
CA LEU A 155 -2.18 6.89 12.19
C LEU A 155 -1.82 6.93 13.67
N GLY A 156 -1.92 8.10 14.30
CA GLY A 156 -1.73 8.28 15.74
C GLY A 156 -2.78 7.53 16.57
N GLU A 157 -2.49 7.22 17.82
CA GLU A 157 -3.48 6.57 18.70
C GLU A 157 -4.70 7.47 18.94
N ASP A 158 -4.48 8.80 19.09
CA ASP A 158 -5.54 9.78 19.27
C ASP A 158 -6.39 9.94 18.01
N GLU A 159 -5.77 9.90 16.83
CA GLU A 159 -6.47 9.88 15.53
C GLU A 159 -7.35 8.63 15.42
N LEU A 160 -6.81 7.46 15.72
CA LEU A 160 -7.55 6.20 15.71
C LEU A 160 -8.71 6.21 16.72
N ALA A 161 -8.49 6.74 17.92
CA ALA A 161 -9.54 6.88 18.93
C ALA A 161 -10.66 7.80 18.44
N THR A 162 -10.32 8.93 17.83
CA THR A 162 -11.29 9.88 17.26
C THR A 162 -12.07 9.25 16.10
N LEU A 163 -11.38 8.58 15.17
CA LEU A 163 -12.00 7.89 14.05
C LEU A 163 -13.02 6.85 14.54
N ARG A 164 -12.65 6.04 15.53
CA ARG A 164 -13.52 5.03 16.16
C ARG A 164 -14.74 5.64 16.84
N ALA A 165 -14.54 6.79 17.48
CA ALA A 165 -15.62 7.50 18.18
C ALA A 165 -16.61 8.14 17.20
N CYS A 166 -16.16 8.66 16.05
CA CYS A 166 -16.95 9.52 15.18
C CYS A 166 -17.48 8.81 13.92
N ALA A 167 -16.68 7.97 13.27
CA ALA A 167 -17.07 7.31 12.03
C ALA A 167 -18.17 6.25 12.23
N GLY A 168 -19.06 6.11 11.25
CA GLY A 168 -20.04 5.03 11.22
C GLY A 168 -19.43 3.70 10.83
N LYS A 169 -18.48 3.72 9.87
CA LYS A 169 -17.64 2.60 9.46
C LYS A 169 -16.22 3.08 9.22
N LEU A 170 -15.24 2.20 9.50
CA LEU A 170 -13.83 2.48 9.35
C LEU A 170 -13.13 1.31 8.66
N LEU A 171 -12.48 1.56 7.53
CA LEU A 171 -11.54 0.64 6.89
C LEU A 171 -10.12 1.14 7.12
N ILE A 172 -9.31 0.34 7.77
CA ILE A 172 -7.86 0.55 7.88
C ILE A 172 -7.17 -0.36 6.86
N ASP A 173 -6.54 0.25 5.87
CA ASP A 173 -5.70 -0.46 4.91
C ASP A 173 -4.30 -0.66 5.49
N GLU A 174 -4.02 -1.87 5.95
CA GLU A 174 -2.73 -2.30 6.52
C GLU A 174 -1.78 -2.89 5.45
N THR A 175 -1.84 -2.43 4.20
CA THR A 175 -0.99 -2.94 3.10
C THR A 175 0.50 -2.92 3.42
N TYR A 176 0.97 -1.99 4.25
CA TYR A 176 2.39 -1.82 4.60
C TYR A 176 2.71 -2.20 6.04
N VAL A 177 1.78 -2.73 6.83
CA VAL A 177 1.94 -2.95 8.27
C VAL A 177 3.09 -3.89 8.61
N ASP A 178 3.46 -4.82 7.73
CA ASP A 178 4.58 -5.74 7.95
C ASP A 178 5.94 -5.04 8.05
N TYR A 179 6.06 -3.80 7.53
CA TYR A 179 7.26 -2.98 7.60
C TYR A 179 7.25 -1.97 8.74
N SER A 180 6.22 -2.00 9.60
CA SER A 180 5.99 -0.98 10.62
C SER A 180 6.32 -1.46 12.02
N THR A 181 6.48 -0.51 12.93
CA THR A 181 6.59 -0.75 14.38
C THR A 181 5.31 -1.34 14.98
N ARG A 182 4.16 -1.19 14.29
CA ARG A 182 2.88 -1.80 14.67
C ARG A 182 2.61 -3.15 13.99
N ARG A 183 3.65 -3.78 13.45
CA ARG A 183 3.52 -5.12 12.89
C ARG A 183 2.90 -6.08 13.90
N ARG A 184 1.83 -6.75 13.50
CA ARG A 184 1.14 -7.78 14.27
C ARG A 184 0.58 -8.84 13.34
N GLN A 185 0.53 -10.08 13.80
CA GLN A 185 -0.06 -11.17 13.03
C GLN A 185 -1.59 -11.02 12.98
N ARG A 186 -2.21 -10.95 14.14
CA ARG A 186 -3.66 -10.79 14.25
C ARG A 186 -4.08 -9.35 13.93
N PRO A 187 -4.96 -9.12 12.94
CA PRO A 187 -5.55 -7.81 12.69
C PRO A 187 -6.45 -7.39 13.87
N ALA A 188 -6.45 -6.10 14.19
CA ALA A 188 -7.31 -5.56 15.25
C ALA A 188 -8.44 -4.76 14.62
N PHE A 189 -9.68 -5.19 14.82
CA PHE A 189 -10.89 -4.52 14.36
C PHE A 189 -12.00 -4.64 15.40
N GLY A 190 -12.88 -3.63 15.44
CA GLY A 190 -14.07 -3.59 16.30
C GLY A 190 -15.34 -3.89 15.51
N GLU A 191 -16.49 -3.59 16.13
CA GLU A 191 -17.82 -3.87 15.57
C GLU A 191 -18.12 -3.10 14.27
N HIS A 192 -17.49 -1.92 14.09
CA HIS A 192 -17.67 -1.06 12.93
C HIS A 192 -16.39 -0.88 12.11
N GLU A 193 -15.37 -1.66 12.43
CA GLU A 193 -14.05 -1.59 11.80
C GLU A 193 -13.81 -2.75 10.87
N TYR A 194 -13.08 -2.46 9.83
CA TYR A 194 -12.57 -3.40 8.84
C TYR A 194 -11.07 -3.19 8.70
N VAL A 195 -10.34 -4.27 8.46
CA VAL A 195 -8.90 -4.21 8.17
C VAL A 195 -8.67 -4.92 6.86
N PHE A 196 -7.91 -4.28 5.99
CA PHE A 196 -7.42 -4.93 4.77
C PHE A 196 -5.94 -5.25 4.91
N ARG A 197 -5.53 -6.46 4.49
CA ARG A 197 -4.12 -6.85 4.33
C ARG A 197 -3.84 -7.34 2.93
N SER A 198 -2.70 -6.91 2.39
CA SER A 198 -2.28 -7.20 1.02
C SER A 198 -1.17 -8.25 1.01
N PHE A 199 -1.23 -9.18 0.06
CA PHE A 199 -0.11 -10.07 -0.27
C PHE A 199 0.80 -9.50 -1.37
N SER A 200 0.54 -8.28 -1.83
CA SER A 200 1.31 -7.64 -2.91
C SER A 200 2.69 -7.16 -2.48
N LYS A 201 2.92 -6.88 -1.19
CA LYS A 201 4.14 -6.20 -0.70
C LYS A 201 5.08 -7.17 -0.03
N SER A 202 4.98 -7.40 1.27
CA SER A 202 5.87 -8.29 2.04
C SER A 202 5.89 -9.72 1.51
N TYR A 203 4.77 -10.22 1.01
CA TYR A 203 4.65 -11.57 0.44
C TYR A 203 5.04 -11.69 -1.05
N GLY A 204 5.32 -10.57 -1.74
CA GLY A 204 5.80 -10.57 -3.13
C GLY A 204 4.79 -11.01 -4.20
N LEU A 205 3.49 -11.02 -3.92
CA LEU A 205 2.46 -11.51 -4.84
C LEU A 205 1.68 -10.38 -5.56
N ALA A 206 2.35 -9.27 -5.88
CA ALA A 206 1.71 -8.11 -6.52
C ALA A 206 0.97 -8.47 -7.84
N GLY A 207 1.55 -9.34 -8.65
CA GLY A 207 0.98 -9.80 -9.91
C GLY A 207 -0.27 -10.68 -9.76
N LEU A 208 -0.49 -11.29 -8.59
CA LEU A 208 -1.63 -12.18 -8.33
C LEU A 208 -2.84 -11.45 -7.73
N ARG A 209 -2.71 -10.18 -7.37
CA ARG A 209 -3.82 -9.34 -6.87
C ARG A 209 -4.56 -9.95 -5.69
N LEU A 210 -3.84 -10.41 -4.67
CA LEU A 210 -4.41 -11.06 -3.49
C LEU A 210 -4.42 -10.14 -2.26
N GLY A 211 -5.51 -10.19 -1.51
CA GLY A 211 -5.67 -9.55 -0.22
C GLY A 211 -6.74 -10.23 0.63
N VAL A 212 -6.78 -9.86 1.90
CA VAL A 212 -7.79 -10.32 2.86
C VAL A 212 -8.45 -9.13 3.51
N LEU A 213 -9.78 -9.12 3.50
CA LEU A 213 -10.62 -8.23 4.30
C LEU A 213 -10.99 -8.93 5.60
N PHE A 214 -10.76 -8.26 6.72
CA PHE A 214 -11.17 -8.68 8.06
C PHE A 214 -12.27 -7.75 8.58
N GLY A 215 -13.19 -8.29 9.33
CA GLY A 215 -14.27 -7.51 9.94
C GLY A 215 -15.26 -8.37 10.74
N PRO A 216 -16.37 -7.76 11.22
CA PRO A 216 -17.42 -8.47 11.93
C PRO A 216 -17.99 -9.62 11.12
N ALA A 217 -18.15 -10.80 11.74
CA ALA A 217 -18.54 -12.04 11.06
C ALA A 217 -19.86 -11.91 10.28
N GLU A 218 -20.83 -11.20 10.82
CA GLU A 218 -22.12 -10.98 10.16
C GLU A 218 -21.99 -10.14 8.89
N ALA A 219 -21.18 -9.08 8.92
CA ALA A 219 -20.91 -8.24 7.76
C ALA A 219 -20.13 -9.03 6.68
N ILE A 220 -19.09 -9.78 7.08
CA ILE A 220 -18.33 -10.68 6.19
C ILE A 220 -19.28 -11.71 5.54
N ALA A 221 -20.14 -12.36 6.32
CA ALA A 221 -21.11 -13.32 5.78
C ALA A 221 -22.08 -12.67 4.79
N SER A 222 -22.53 -11.43 5.06
CA SER A 222 -23.37 -10.67 4.13
C SER A 222 -22.69 -10.37 2.80
N MET A 223 -21.41 -9.97 2.83
CA MET A 223 -20.60 -9.73 1.62
C MET A 223 -20.35 -11.03 0.85
N LYS A 224 -20.00 -12.13 1.53
CA LYS A 224 -19.83 -13.46 0.91
C LYS A 224 -21.09 -13.95 0.21
N ARG A 225 -22.30 -13.72 0.74
CA ARG A 225 -23.56 -14.11 0.07
C ARG A 225 -23.81 -13.41 -1.26
N ARG A 226 -23.19 -12.24 -1.50
CA ARG A 226 -23.28 -11.51 -2.78
C ARG A 226 -22.27 -12.01 -3.81
N GLN A 227 -21.35 -12.86 -3.38
CA GLN A 227 -20.35 -13.49 -4.24
C GLN A 227 -20.87 -14.88 -4.66
N TRP A 228 -21.15 -15.06 -5.96
CA TRP A 228 -21.71 -16.31 -6.46
C TRP A 228 -20.72 -17.48 -6.42
N PHE A 229 -19.46 -17.21 -6.79
CA PHE A 229 -18.34 -18.16 -6.79
C PHE A 229 -17.09 -17.49 -6.25
N SER A 230 -16.03 -18.31 -6.04
CA SER A 230 -14.71 -17.79 -5.73
C SER A 230 -14.26 -16.77 -6.80
N ASN A 231 -13.81 -15.60 -6.35
CA ASN A 231 -13.20 -14.61 -7.22
C ASN A 231 -11.71 -14.88 -7.45
N VAL A 232 -11.13 -15.83 -6.71
CA VAL A 232 -9.71 -16.17 -6.74
C VAL A 232 -9.54 -17.52 -7.40
N GLY A 233 -8.68 -17.58 -8.40
CA GLY A 233 -8.47 -18.79 -9.21
C GLY A 233 -7.52 -19.79 -8.57
N THR A 234 -7.41 -20.95 -9.20
CA THR A 234 -6.58 -22.06 -8.73
C THR A 234 -5.11 -21.68 -8.57
N LEU A 235 -4.55 -20.90 -9.49
CA LEU A 235 -3.13 -20.51 -9.43
C LEU A 235 -2.84 -19.62 -8.25
N GLU A 236 -3.69 -18.61 -8.05
CA GLU A 236 -3.58 -17.64 -6.97
C GLU A 236 -3.76 -18.31 -5.61
N LEU A 237 -4.73 -19.21 -5.47
CA LEU A 237 -4.98 -19.95 -4.22
C LEU A 237 -3.81 -20.85 -3.84
N ASN A 238 -3.21 -21.54 -4.81
CA ASN A 238 -2.05 -22.40 -4.55
C ASN A 238 -0.79 -21.59 -4.27
N ALA A 239 -0.58 -20.45 -4.94
CA ALA A 239 0.49 -19.52 -4.62
C ALA A 239 0.35 -18.96 -3.18
N LEU A 240 -0.88 -18.58 -2.80
CA LEU A 240 -1.17 -18.08 -1.46
C LEU A 240 -0.92 -19.14 -0.40
N ALA A 241 -1.37 -20.38 -0.62
CA ALA A 241 -1.07 -21.49 0.28
C ALA A 241 0.44 -21.68 0.47
N ALA A 242 1.21 -21.65 -0.63
CA ALA A 242 2.65 -21.82 -0.56
C ALA A 242 3.35 -20.69 0.20
N VAL A 243 2.97 -19.42 -0.01
CA VAL A 243 3.61 -18.30 0.66
C VAL A 243 3.30 -18.27 2.17
N LEU A 244 2.12 -18.74 2.58
CA LEU A 244 1.76 -18.86 4.00
C LEU A 244 2.59 -19.92 4.75
N ASP A 245 3.21 -20.87 4.03
CA ASP A 245 4.13 -21.86 4.62
C ASP A 245 5.57 -21.35 4.79
N HIS A 246 5.87 -20.15 4.27
CA HIS A 246 7.22 -19.61 4.18
C HIS A 246 7.38 -18.27 4.91
N ASP A 247 6.80 -18.14 6.09
CA ASP A 247 6.88 -16.92 6.92
C ASP A 247 8.32 -16.48 7.19
N GLN A 248 9.26 -17.40 7.33
CA GLN A 248 10.68 -17.08 7.53
C GLN A 248 11.28 -16.32 6.36
N ALA A 249 10.94 -16.68 5.12
CA ALA A 249 11.42 -15.98 3.92
C ALA A 249 10.84 -14.56 3.85
N ARG A 250 9.53 -14.41 4.14
CA ARG A 250 8.89 -13.09 4.26
C ARG A 250 9.56 -12.24 5.35
N ASP A 251 9.82 -12.81 6.51
CA ASP A 251 10.42 -12.08 7.64
C ASP A 251 11.85 -11.66 7.34
N ALA A 252 12.64 -12.52 6.69
CA ALA A 252 13.98 -12.19 6.23
C ALA A 252 13.95 -11.05 5.19
N HIS A 253 13.00 -11.09 4.25
CA HIS A 253 12.79 -10.02 3.29
C HIS A 253 12.41 -8.70 3.99
N VAL A 254 11.46 -8.72 4.91
CA VAL A 254 11.05 -7.53 5.67
C VAL A 254 12.24 -6.95 6.43
N ALA A 255 13.03 -7.78 7.13
CA ALA A 255 14.23 -7.33 7.83
C ALA A 255 15.25 -6.68 6.90
N SER A 256 15.48 -7.24 5.71
CA SER A 256 16.35 -6.67 4.69
C SER A 256 15.86 -5.29 4.22
N ILE A 257 14.58 -5.14 3.93
CA ILE A 257 13.99 -3.86 3.53
C ILE A 257 14.09 -2.81 4.64
N LEU A 258 13.87 -3.20 5.91
CA LEU A 258 14.01 -2.29 7.04
C LEU A 258 15.44 -1.79 7.20
N ALA A 259 16.43 -2.66 7.06
CA ALA A 259 17.85 -2.29 7.10
C ALA A 259 18.22 -1.34 5.94
N GLU A 260 17.78 -1.65 4.72
CA GLU A 260 18.00 -0.80 3.55
C GLU A 260 17.25 0.53 3.66
N ARG A 261 16.03 0.55 4.20
CA ARG A 261 15.28 1.79 4.46
C ARG A 261 16.06 2.73 5.38
N ALA A 262 16.62 2.19 6.46
CA ALA A 262 17.45 2.98 7.38
C ALA A 262 18.69 3.54 6.66
N ARG A 263 19.43 2.68 5.95
CA ARG A 263 20.64 3.05 5.19
C ARG A 263 20.35 4.12 4.14
N VAL A 264 19.31 3.92 3.32
CA VAL A 264 18.91 4.86 2.26
C VAL A 264 18.48 6.20 2.85
N SER A 265 17.69 6.18 3.94
CA SER A 265 17.24 7.40 4.60
C SER A 265 18.41 8.21 5.16
N GLU A 266 19.39 7.57 5.78
CA GLU A 266 20.59 8.23 6.29
C GLU A 266 21.43 8.81 5.15
N ALA A 267 21.67 8.03 4.09
CA ALA A 267 22.44 8.49 2.94
C ALA A 267 21.78 9.68 2.22
N LEU A 268 20.44 9.67 2.07
CA LEU A 268 19.71 10.79 1.49
C LEU A 268 19.82 12.05 2.35
N ARG A 269 19.74 11.92 3.69
CA ARG A 269 19.94 13.05 4.60
C ARG A 269 21.36 13.59 4.50
N ALA A 270 22.37 12.72 4.41
CA ALA A 270 23.77 13.12 4.20
C ALA A 270 23.99 13.87 2.87
N LEU A 271 23.19 13.58 1.85
CA LEU A 271 23.13 14.30 0.57
C LEU A 271 22.32 15.62 0.64
N GLY A 272 21.79 15.98 1.80
CA GLY A 272 21.01 17.22 2.00
C GLY A 272 19.52 17.09 1.73
N TYR A 273 19.00 15.89 1.42
CA TYR A 273 17.57 15.68 1.22
C TYR A 273 16.82 15.56 2.56
N ARG A 274 15.64 16.16 2.64
CA ARG A 274 14.73 15.91 3.76
C ARG A 274 13.95 14.63 3.51
N VAL A 275 14.02 13.69 4.45
CA VAL A 275 13.36 12.39 4.39
C VAL A 275 12.38 12.30 5.54
N VAL A 276 11.11 12.06 5.23
CA VAL A 276 10.06 11.80 6.22
C VAL A 276 10.34 10.45 6.89
N PRO A 277 10.19 10.31 8.22
CA PRO A 277 10.23 9.01 8.89
C PRO A 277 9.28 8.02 8.23
N SER A 278 9.69 6.75 8.10
CA SER A 278 8.89 5.78 7.34
C SER A 278 8.59 4.52 8.12
N GLU A 279 7.34 4.10 8.04
CA GLU A 279 6.81 2.83 8.55
C GLU A 279 6.38 1.88 7.40
N ALA A 280 6.87 2.14 6.16
CA ALA A 280 6.54 1.38 4.96
C ALA A 280 7.80 0.86 4.24
N ASN A 281 7.63 0.18 3.10
CA ASN A 281 8.74 -0.22 2.22
C ASN A 281 9.13 0.86 1.21
N PHE A 282 8.89 2.11 1.53
CA PHE A 282 9.26 3.28 0.73
C PHE A 282 9.52 4.47 1.66
N VAL A 283 10.15 5.50 1.13
CA VAL A 283 10.36 6.78 1.82
C VAL A 283 9.75 7.91 1.02
N LEU A 284 9.30 8.96 1.71
CA LEU A 284 8.89 10.23 1.12
C LEU A 284 10.05 11.23 1.29
N VAL A 285 10.49 11.81 0.17
CA VAL A 285 11.67 12.68 0.09
C VAL A 285 11.27 14.03 -0.47
N ALA A 286 11.63 15.12 0.19
CA ALA A 286 11.41 16.45 -0.35
C ALA A 286 12.25 16.66 -1.63
N ASN A 287 11.62 17.21 -2.65
CA ASN A 287 12.20 17.43 -3.98
C ASN A 287 11.89 18.84 -4.51
N PRO A 288 12.58 19.87 -4.04
CA PRO A 288 12.31 21.25 -4.45
C PRO A 288 12.57 21.51 -5.94
N ALA A 289 13.42 20.68 -6.59
CA ALA A 289 13.67 20.79 -8.03
C ALA A 289 12.56 20.17 -8.91
N GLY A 290 11.60 19.44 -8.31
CA GLY A 290 10.39 18.92 -8.98
C GLY A 290 10.72 18.04 -10.19
N ALA A 291 10.16 18.39 -11.35
CA ALA A 291 10.29 17.61 -12.58
C ALA A 291 11.75 17.45 -13.08
N ARG A 292 12.67 18.36 -12.70
CA ARG A 292 14.08 18.26 -13.12
C ARG A 292 14.77 17.05 -12.49
N THR A 293 14.56 16.81 -11.20
CA THR A 293 15.08 15.61 -10.52
C THR A 293 14.52 14.34 -11.15
N LEU A 294 13.22 14.32 -11.46
CA LEU A 294 12.59 13.17 -12.10
C LEU A 294 13.19 12.88 -13.48
N ALA A 295 13.38 13.92 -14.32
CA ALA A 295 14.01 13.79 -15.62
C ALA A 295 15.47 13.33 -15.51
N TRP A 296 16.21 13.85 -14.52
CA TRP A 296 17.57 13.41 -14.25
C TRP A 296 17.64 11.94 -13.87
N LEU A 297 16.84 11.49 -12.90
CA LEU A 297 16.77 10.10 -12.47
C LEU A 297 16.39 9.17 -13.62
N ALA A 298 15.41 9.55 -14.43
CA ALA A 298 15.03 8.80 -15.63
C ALA A 298 16.19 8.68 -16.62
N GLY A 299 16.96 9.75 -16.82
CA GLY A 299 18.17 9.75 -17.64
C GLY A 299 19.28 8.82 -17.10
N GLN A 300 19.32 8.59 -15.79
CA GLN A 300 20.23 7.64 -15.13
C GLN A 300 19.65 6.21 -15.07
N GLY A 301 18.49 5.96 -15.67
CA GLY A 301 17.82 4.67 -15.67
C GLY A 301 17.20 4.32 -14.32
N VAL A 302 16.84 5.30 -13.49
CA VAL A 302 16.18 5.11 -12.20
C VAL A 302 14.79 5.73 -12.25
N GLN A 303 13.75 4.94 -11.98
CA GLN A 303 12.37 5.38 -11.90
C GLN A 303 11.93 5.48 -10.45
N VAL A 304 11.39 6.64 -10.06
CA VAL A 304 10.73 6.88 -8.77
C VAL A 304 9.35 7.49 -9.03
N LYS A 305 8.55 7.63 -7.98
CA LYS A 305 7.20 8.17 -8.11
C LYS A 305 7.16 9.65 -7.75
N ASP A 306 6.58 10.47 -8.64
CA ASP A 306 6.21 11.85 -8.31
C ASP A 306 5.05 11.83 -7.29
N ALA A 307 5.27 12.37 -6.10
CA ALA A 307 4.25 12.40 -5.07
C ALA A 307 3.17 13.49 -5.33
N ALA A 308 3.35 14.37 -6.32
CA ALA A 308 2.32 15.30 -6.77
C ALA A 308 1.03 14.57 -7.20
N GLN A 309 1.15 13.33 -7.72
CA GLN A 309 0.01 12.49 -8.08
C GLN A 309 -0.85 12.10 -6.87
N PHE A 310 -0.31 12.19 -5.66
CA PHE A 310 -0.98 11.89 -4.40
C PHE A 310 -1.29 13.16 -3.59
N GLY A 311 -1.16 14.36 -4.21
CA GLY A 311 -1.40 15.64 -3.56
C GLY A 311 -0.18 16.25 -2.85
N LEU A 312 1.00 15.62 -2.89
CA LEU A 312 2.24 16.12 -2.27
C LEU A 312 3.23 16.62 -3.33
N ALA A 313 2.90 17.77 -3.95
CA ALA A 313 3.83 18.44 -4.86
C ALA A 313 5.18 18.73 -4.15
N GLY A 314 6.28 18.68 -4.90
CA GLY A 314 7.60 18.90 -4.36
C GLY A 314 8.16 17.74 -3.52
N HIS A 315 7.62 16.54 -3.69
CA HIS A 315 8.12 15.33 -3.05
C HIS A 315 8.25 14.17 -4.04
N LEU A 316 9.18 13.27 -3.75
CA LEU A 316 9.32 11.96 -4.40
C LEU A 316 8.92 10.87 -3.42
N ARG A 317 8.17 9.89 -3.88
CA ARG A 317 8.00 8.62 -3.17
C ARG A 317 8.96 7.61 -3.79
N VAL A 318 9.86 7.08 -2.98
CA VAL A 318 10.93 6.18 -3.39
C VAL A 318 10.74 4.84 -2.72
N SER A 319 10.49 3.79 -3.50
CA SER A 319 10.45 2.42 -3.00
C SER A 319 11.85 1.98 -2.55
N ILE A 320 11.94 1.16 -1.50
CA ILE A 320 13.18 0.54 -1.08
C ILE A 320 13.37 -0.74 -1.91
N GLY A 321 14.42 -0.74 -2.72
CA GLY A 321 14.81 -1.84 -3.58
C GLY A 321 15.88 -2.75 -2.94
N LEU A 322 16.51 -3.58 -3.76
CA LEU A 322 17.72 -4.30 -3.38
C LEU A 322 18.90 -3.33 -3.20
N ALA A 323 19.93 -3.75 -2.47
CA ALA A 323 21.08 -2.90 -2.17
C ALA A 323 21.66 -2.22 -3.43
N HIS A 324 21.88 -2.97 -4.49
CA HIS A 324 22.44 -2.43 -5.74
C HIS A 324 21.49 -1.47 -6.48
N GLU A 325 20.17 -1.63 -6.34
CA GLU A 325 19.17 -0.71 -6.89
C GLU A 325 19.17 0.60 -6.11
N ASN A 326 19.24 0.50 -4.78
CA ASN A 326 19.33 1.65 -3.88
C ASN A 326 20.66 2.42 -4.07
N ASP A 327 21.76 1.71 -4.30
CA ASP A 327 23.06 2.33 -4.59
C ASP A 327 23.03 3.15 -5.89
N ARG A 328 22.36 2.66 -6.92
CA ARG A 328 22.15 3.42 -8.16
C ARG A 328 21.30 4.66 -7.95
N LEU A 329 20.25 4.59 -7.15
CA LEU A 329 19.46 5.76 -6.76
C LEU A 329 20.31 6.80 -6.06
N LEU A 330 21.07 6.37 -5.03
CA LEU A 330 21.93 7.26 -4.22
C LEU A 330 23.03 7.91 -5.07
N ALA A 331 23.66 7.17 -5.95
CA ALA A 331 24.65 7.70 -6.90
C ALA A 331 24.03 8.73 -7.85
N ALA A 332 22.84 8.45 -8.40
CA ALA A 332 22.13 9.36 -9.28
C ALA A 332 21.71 10.66 -8.58
N LEU A 333 21.18 10.57 -7.36
CA LEU A 333 20.80 11.75 -6.56
C LEU A 333 22.02 12.53 -6.07
N GLY A 334 23.11 11.86 -5.69
CA GLY A 334 24.36 12.50 -5.26
C GLY A 334 25.08 13.25 -6.38
N SER A 335 24.86 12.85 -7.64
CA SER A 335 25.40 13.54 -8.82
C SER A 335 24.44 14.54 -9.46
N PHE A 336 23.25 14.75 -8.88
CA PHE A 336 22.31 15.75 -9.35
C PHE A 336 22.86 17.17 -9.15
N PRO A 337 22.99 18.00 -10.21
CA PRO A 337 23.72 19.26 -10.13
C PRO A 337 23.20 20.27 -9.09
N GLU A 338 21.93 20.16 -8.71
CA GLU A 338 21.28 21.10 -7.78
C GLU A 338 21.13 20.51 -6.36
N ALA A 339 21.62 19.30 -6.10
CA ALA A 339 21.51 18.66 -4.78
C ALA A 339 22.18 19.50 -3.67
N ALA A 340 23.30 20.17 -3.96
CA ALA A 340 24.04 21.00 -3.01
C ALA A 340 23.25 22.24 -2.51
N GLY A 341 22.18 22.65 -3.22
CA GLY A 341 21.37 23.83 -2.86
C GLY A 341 20.16 23.51 -1.95
N PHE A 342 19.88 22.24 -1.66
CA PHE A 342 18.68 21.86 -0.92
C PHE A 342 18.76 22.10 0.60
N SER A 343 19.97 22.28 1.15
CA SER A 343 20.17 22.53 2.58
C SER A 343 19.72 23.92 3.04
N GLU A 344 19.51 24.88 2.13
CA GLU A 344 19.26 26.28 2.49
C GLU A 344 17.81 26.77 2.27
N SER A 345 16.94 26.03 1.56
CA SER A 345 15.74 26.64 0.99
C SER A 345 14.38 26.16 1.45
N VAL A 346 14.25 25.24 2.42
CA VAL A 346 12.93 24.75 2.84
C VAL A 346 12.78 24.75 4.37
N SER A 347 12.26 25.86 4.91
CA SER A 347 11.71 25.88 6.26
C SER A 347 10.28 25.33 6.24
N ILE A 348 10.10 24.07 6.58
CA ILE A 348 8.88 23.61 7.22
C ILE A 348 9.21 23.59 8.71
N GLN A 349 8.59 24.50 9.47
CA GLN A 349 8.67 24.52 10.92
C GLN A 349 7.78 23.36 11.43
N GLY A 350 8.38 22.25 11.72
CA GLY A 350 7.78 21.10 12.36
C GLY A 350 8.90 20.15 12.76
N GLU A 351 9.33 20.23 14.02
CA GLU A 351 10.22 19.23 14.62
C GLU A 351 9.45 17.92 14.75
N PHE A 352 9.86 16.90 14.00
CA PHE A 352 9.46 15.53 14.28
C PHE A 352 10.23 15.08 15.54
N HIS A 353 9.55 14.96 16.67
CA HIS A 353 10.12 14.34 17.87
C HIS A 353 10.19 12.82 17.67
N ASP A 354 11.37 12.25 17.96
CA ASP A 354 11.68 10.82 17.96
C ASP A 354 10.81 10.02 18.96
#